data_e8b200a10cb238049d8d4546eb77ef82
#
_entry.id   e8b200a10cb238049d8d4546eb77ef82
#
_cell.length_a   1.000
_cell.length_b   1.000
_cell.length_c   1.000
_cell.angle_alpha   90.00
_cell.angle_beta   90.00
_cell.angle_gamma   90.00
#
_symmetry.space_group_name_H-M   'P 1'
#
loop_
_entity.id
_entity.type
_entity.pdbx_description
1 polymer ?
#
loop_
_entity_poly.entity_id
_entity_poly.type
_entity_poly.pdbx_seq_one_letter_code
_entity_poly.pdbx_strand_id
1 'polypeptide(L)'
;MPESELLSCLRRYWGLTGAQITVHNGGMGSETWFVDLGDRRWVAKAVTPADGGQLAGGMAIAHLLEQAGVPAGAPVPACDGQFVVAIGQARLVLLTWVPGRALTGRDDAEQEVIGGTLAKVHRALVGCEVAGAQRFHWVDPSADHLSLRPWLRPAISAALGDLDAARPDAMSWGLLHADPAPEAFRLDPATGQCGVIDWSYALQGPLLYDLASAVMYVGGPGHAQALVGAYLGAGILEVAEVERGLAPMLRFRWAVQANYFAWRITENNLTGISGPHENEKGLEDARYFLTSWPLASYLGGPESGQVAD
;
A
#
# COMPACT_ATOMS: atom_id res chain seq x y z
N MET A 1 -10.11 -6.91 18.67
CA MET A 1 -9.95 -8.20 19.41
C MET A 1 -9.50 -7.90 20.84
N PRO A 2 -10.11 -8.50 21.90
CA PRO A 2 -9.62 -8.33 23.28
C PRO A 2 -8.20 -8.87 23.47
N GLU A 3 -7.41 -8.20 24.32
CA GLU A 3 -6.01 -8.57 24.61
C GLU A 3 -5.86 -10.03 25.10
N SER A 4 -6.73 -10.46 26.02
CA SER A 4 -6.73 -11.82 26.56
C SER A 4 -7.02 -12.89 25.49
N GLU A 5 -7.85 -12.56 24.52
CA GLU A 5 -8.16 -13.43 23.38
C GLU A 5 -6.94 -13.54 22.45
N LEU A 6 -6.30 -12.42 22.12
CA LEU A 6 -5.08 -12.40 21.31
C LEU A 6 -3.97 -13.23 21.95
N LEU A 7 -3.68 -13.03 23.25
CA LEU A 7 -2.68 -13.81 23.98
C LEU A 7 -2.99 -15.33 23.97
N SER A 8 -4.26 -15.67 24.11
CA SER A 8 -4.69 -17.08 24.01
C SER A 8 -4.44 -17.66 22.60
N CYS A 9 -4.71 -16.88 21.55
CA CYS A 9 -4.44 -17.26 20.16
C CYS A 9 -2.94 -17.41 19.89
N LEU A 10 -2.11 -16.46 20.34
CA LEU A 10 -0.65 -16.48 20.17
C LEU A 10 -0.06 -17.74 20.82
N ARG A 11 -0.51 -18.08 22.02
CA ARG A 11 -0.11 -19.33 22.70
C ARG A 11 -0.58 -20.57 21.93
N ARG A 12 -1.85 -20.61 21.50
CA ARG A 12 -2.46 -21.78 20.88
C ARG A 12 -1.89 -22.08 19.50
N TYR A 13 -1.76 -21.07 18.66
CA TYR A 13 -1.44 -21.25 17.24
C TYR A 13 0.05 -21.09 16.93
N TRP A 14 0.81 -20.34 17.75
CA TRP A 14 2.25 -20.10 17.52
C TRP A 14 3.14 -20.51 18.71
N GLY A 15 2.56 -21.06 19.80
CA GLY A 15 3.33 -21.50 20.97
C GLY A 15 3.96 -20.36 21.77
N LEU A 16 3.56 -19.10 21.56
CA LEU A 16 4.13 -17.93 22.22
C LEU A 16 3.57 -17.74 23.64
N THR A 17 3.96 -18.64 24.55
CA THR A 17 3.55 -18.57 25.96
C THR A 17 4.34 -17.47 26.68
N GLY A 18 3.63 -16.56 27.34
CA GLY A 18 4.24 -15.45 28.07
C GLY A 18 4.63 -14.25 27.22
N ALA A 19 4.16 -14.21 25.96
CA ALA A 19 4.34 -13.03 25.11
C ALA A 19 3.67 -11.80 25.73
N GLN A 20 4.28 -10.65 25.53
CA GLN A 20 3.73 -9.33 25.84
C GLN A 20 3.22 -8.70 24.53
N ILE A 21 2.11 -7.97 24.62
CA ILE A 21 1.55 -7.28 23.45
C ILE A 21 1.41 -5.81 23.75
N THR A 22 1.64 -5.00 22.70
CA THR A 22 1.44 -3.55 22.71
C THR A 22 0.61 -3.16 21.50
N VAL A 23 -0.50 -2.47 21.72
CA VAL A 23 -1.36 -1.97 20.63
C VAL A 23 -0.55 -1.00 19.77
N HIS A 24 -0.59 -1.21 18.46
CA HIS A 24 -0.06 -0.26 17.49
C HIS A 24 -1.21 0.59 16.96
N ASN A 25 -1.21 1.87 17.33
CA ASN A 25 -2.18 2.85 16.83
C ASN A 25 -1.72 3.35 15.46
N GLY A 26 -2.14 2.69 14.41
CA GLY A 26 -1.82 3.05 13.03
C GLY A 26 -2.29 1.95 12.08
N GLY A 27 -2.79 2.34 10.90
CA GLY A 27 -3.34 1.42 9.92
C GLY A 27 -4.86 1.44 9.87
N MET A 28 -5.40 1.92 8.73
CA MET A 28 -6.84 2.14 8.57
C MET A 28 -7.65 0.87 8.28
N GLY A 29 -6.99 -0.27 8.00
CA GLY A 29 -7.67 -1.50 7.57
C GLY A 29 -7.53 -2.68 8.53
N SER A 30 -6.83 -2.54 9.67
CA SER A 30 -6.58 -3.66 10.58
C SER A 30 -6.34 -3.23 12.01
N GLU A 31 -6.63 -4.12 12.96
CA GLU A 31 -6.07 -4.01 14.32
C GLU A 31 -4.66 -4.62 14.32
N THR A 32 -3.69 -3.91 14.89
CA THR A 32 -2.28 -4.30 14.84
C THR A 32 -1.66 -4.24 16.24
N TRP A 33 -0.82 -5.22 16.58
CA TRP A 33 -0.09 -5.30 17.84
C TRP A 33 1.37 -5.69 17.62
N PHE A 34 2.27 -5.09 18.37
CA PHE A 34 3.60 -5.64 18.57
C PHE A 34 3.53 -6.78 19.57
N VAL A 35 4.25 -7.85 19.29
CA VAL A 35 4.31 -9.06 20.11
C VAL A 35 5.76 -9.31 20.49
N ASP A 36 6.08 -9.23 21.78
CA ASP A 36 7.42 -9.41 22.31
C ASP A 36 7.50 -10.66 23.19
N LEU A 37 8.53 -11.49 22.97
CA LEU A 37 8.85 -12.64 23.83
C LEU A 37 10.38 -12.77 23.92
N GLY A 38 10.94 -12.44 25.09
CA GLY A 38 12.38 -12.33 25.28
C GLY A 38 12.97 -11.23 24.43
N ASP A 39 13.96 -11.55 23.61
CA ASP A 39 14.63 -10.65 22.66
C ASP A 39 14.00 -10.67 21.25
N ARG A 40 12.94 -11.45 21.05
CA ARG A 40 12.26 -11.60 19.77
C ARG A 40 11.01 -10.74 19.70
N ARG A 41 10.77 -10.17 18.52
CA ARG A 41 9.59 -9.36 18.20
C ARG A 41 8.90 -9.84 16.94
N TRP A 42 7.58 -9.72 16.93
CA TRP A 42 6.69 -9.97 15.81
C TRP A 42 5.61 -8.89 15.73
N VAL A 43 4.81 -8.94 14.68
CA VAL A 43 3.60 -8.13 14.53
C VAL A 43 2.40 -9.06 14.39
N ALA A 44 1.40 -8.91 15.23
CA ALA A 44 0.10 -9.55 15.04
C ALA A 44 -0.84 -8.58 14.34
N LYS A 45 -1.57 -9.05 13.31
CA LYS A 45 -2.52 -8.24 12.55
C LYS A 45 -3.83 -8.99 12.42
N ALA A 46 -4.95 -8.30 12.69
CA ALA A 46 -6.29 -8.85 12.55
C ALA A 46 -7.16 -8.00 11.64
N VAL A 47 -7.88 -8.65 10.73
CA VAL A 47 -8.82 -8.02 9.81
C VAL A 47 -10.20 -8.66 9.89
N THR A 48 -11.20 -8.06 9.28
CA THR A 48 -12.54 -8.64 9.16
C THR A 48 -12.54 -9.88 8.25
N PRO A 49 -13.55 -10.76 8.32
CA PRO A 49 -13.66 -11.89 7.41
C PRO A 49 -13.75 -11.50 5.94
N ALA A 50 -14.34 -10.34 5.64
CA ALA A 50 -14.47 -9.83 4.28
C ALA A 50 -13.09 -9.55 3.64
N ASP A 51 -12.14 -9.08 4.44
CA ASP A 51 -10.78 -8.73 3.99
C ASP A 51 -9.82 -9.94 4.04
N GLY A 52 -10.29 -11.06 4.56
CA GLY A 52 -9.45 -12.26 4.80
C GLY A 52 -8.82 -12.85 3.54
N GLY A 53 -9.52 -12.81 2.41
CA GLY A 53 -8.99 -13.28 1.13
C GLY A 53 -7.85 -12.40 0.61
N GLN A 54 -8.02 -11.10 0.69
CA GLN A 54 -7.00 -10.14 0.31
C GLN A 54 -5.77 -10.22 1.21
N LEU A 55 -5.99 -10.32 2.54
CA LEU A 55 -4.91 -10.55 3.49
C LEU A 55 -4.12 -11.81 3.15
N ALA A 56 -4.79 -12.93 2.85
CA ALA A 56 -4.12 -14.19 2.52
C ALA A 56 -3.24 -14.06 1.25
N GLY A 57 -3.74 -13.38 0.21
CA GLY A 57 -2.97 -13.07 -1.00
C GLY A 57 -1.73 -12.24 -0.70
N GLY A 58 -1.88 -11.17 0.09
CA GLY A 58 -0.77 -10.32 0.51
C GLY A 58 0.27 -11.07 1.34
N MET A 59 -0.16 -11.95 2.23
CA MET A 59 0.74 -12.78 3.03
C MET A 59 1.54 -13.77 2.18
N ALA A 60 0.94 -14.35 1.15
CA ALA A 60 1.65 -15.20 0.21
C ALA A 60 2.72 -14.43 -0.57
N ILE A 61 2.43 -13.18 -0.98
CA ILE A 61 3.41 -12.29 -1.64
C ILE A 61 4.56 -11.94 -0.71
N ALA A 62 4.27 -11.53 0.54
CA ALA A 62 5.30 -11.25 1.53
C ALA A 62 6.20 -12.46 1.80
N HIS A 63 5.63 -13.68 1.82
CA HIS A 63 6.39 -14.91 1.96
C HIS A 63 7.35 -15.16 0.78
N LEU A 64 6.89 -14.94 -0.46
CA LEU A 64 7.75 -15.06 -1.65
C LEU A 64 8.92 -14.06 -1.62
N LEU A 65 8.68 -12.83 -1.19
CA LEU A 65 9.71 -11.79 -1.06
C LEU A 65 10.79 -12.16 -0.04
N GLU A 66 10.40 -12.67 1.13
CA GLU A 66 11.37 -13.14 2.13
C GLU A 66 12.22 -14.29 1.58
N GLN A 67 11.63 -15.23 0.83
CA GLN A 67 12.37 -16.29 0.15
C GLN A 67 13.36 -15.76 -0.90
N ALA A 68 13.01 -14.62 -1.53
CA ALA A 68 13.90 -13.93 -2.48
C ALA A 68 14.91 -12.98 -1.79
N GLY A 69 14.96 -12.95 -0.45
CA GLY A 69 15.90 -12.12 0.32
C GLY A 69 15.49 -10.65 0.46
N VAL A 70 14.23 -10.31 0.21
CA VAL A 70 13.66 -8.98 0.45
C VAL A 70 12.86 -9.02 1.75
N PRO A 71 13.26 -8.30 2.83
CA PRO A 71 12.50 -8.29 4.08
C PRO A 71 11.10 -7.69 3.84
N ALA A 72 10.06 -8.46 4.14
CA ALA A 72 8.69 -8.10 3.80
C ALA A 72 7.70 -8.27 4.97
N GLY A 73 8.17 -8.66 6.15
CA GLY A 73 7.28 -9.00 7.24
C GLY A 73 6.44 -10.23 6.90
N ALA A 74 7.09 -11.30 6.46
CA ALA A 74 6.41 -12.52 6.04
C ALA A 74 5.61 -13.16 7.17
N PRO A 75 4.52 -13.86 6.84
CA PRO A 75 3.71 -14.55 7.85
C PRO A 75 4.50 -15.70 8.47
N VAL A 76 4.39 -15.81 9.79
CA VAL A 76 4.88 -16.96 10.57
C VAL A 76 3.80 -18.02 10.51
N PRO A 77 4.10 -19.24 10.00
CA PRO A 77 3.10 -20.30 9.95
C PRO A 77 2.63 -20.69 11.35
N ALA A 78 1.33 -20.88 11.52
CA ALA A 78 0.75 -21.45 12.71
C ALA A 78 1.15 -22.94 12.85
N CYS A 79 0.89 -23.56 14.01
CA CYS A 79 1.24 -24.96 14.27
C CYS A 79 0.61 -25.96 13.26
N ASP A 80 -0.46 -25.58 12.58
CA ASP A 80 -1.11 -26.35 11.51
C ASP A 80 -0.60 -26.01 10.10
N GLY A 81 0.38 -25.11 10.00
CA GLY A 81 0.98 -24.65 8.74
C GLY A 81 0.23 -23.52 8.03
N GLN A 82 -0.92 -23.07 8.56
CA GLN A 82 -1.66 -21.97 7.97
C GLN A 82 -1.00 -20.61 8.28
N PHE A 83 -1.02 -19.67 7.33
CA PHE A 83 -0.56 -18.30 7.55
C PHE A 83 -1.64 -17.42 8.20
N VAL A 84 -2.90 -17.66 7.87
CA VAL A 84 -4.03 -16.88 8.36
C VAL A 84 -4.95 -17.79 9.17
N VAL A 85 -5.20 -17.42 10.42
CA VAL A 85 -6.04 -18.19 11.35
C VAL A 85 -7.39 -17.51 11.50
N ALA A 86 -8.47 -18.27 11.39
CA ALA A 86 -9.82 -17.79 11.63
C ALA A 86 -10.13 -17.81 13.13
N ILE A 87 -10.46 -16.64 13.71
CA ILE A 87 -10.81 -16.46 15.12
C ILE A 87 -12.17 -15.75 15.19
N GLY A 88 -13.23 -16.48 15.39
CA GLY A 88 -14.59 -15.91 15.38
C GLY A 88 -14.83 -15.09 14.09
N GLN A 89 -15.08 -13.81 14.27
CA GLN A 89 -15.29 -12.84 13.18
C GLN A 89 -14.00 -12.11 12.78
N ALA A 90 -12.82 -12.64 13.10
CA ALA A 90 -11.55 -12.06 12.69
C ALA A 90 -10.70 -13.06 11.88
N ARG A 91 -9.76 -12.52 11.10
CA ARG A 91 -8.67 -13.25 10.46
C ARG A 91 -7.37 -12.71 11.03
N LEU A 92 -6.65 -13.56 11.75
CA LEU A 92 -5.43 -13.23 12.48
C LEU A 92 -4.21 -13.79 11.76
N VAL A 93 -3.15 -12.99 11.66
CA VAL A 93 -1.83 -13.37 11.15
C VAL A 93 -0.76 -12.91 12.12
N LEU A 94 0.32 -13.70 12.26
CA LEU A 94 1.54 -13.30 12.94
C LEU A 94 2.62 -13.08 11.88
N LEU A 95 3.30 -11.92 11.93
CA LEU A 95 4.27 -11.50 10.95
C LEU A 95 5.67 -11.40 11.57
N THR A 96 6.71 -11.68 10.80
CA THR A 96 8.09 -11.41 11.19
C THR A 96 8.30 -9.90 11.35
N TRP A 97 9.12 -9.53 12.33
CA TRP A 97 9.53 -8.14 12.50
C TRP A 97 10.55 -7.75 11.45
N VAL A 98 10.30 -6.64 10.73
CA VAL A 98 11.28 -6.03 9.83
C VAL A 98 11.96 -4.88 10.57
N PRO A 99 13.26 -5.00 10.89
CA PRO A 99 13.99 -3.95 11.60
C PRO A 99 14.20 -2.72 10.73
N GLY A 100 14.50 -1.60 11.39
CA GLY A 100 14.84 -0.36 10.72
C GLY A 100 13.85 0.77 10.99
N ARG A 101 14.25 1.99 10.60
CA ARG A 101 13.39 3.16 10.68
C ARG A 101 12.44 3.24 9.49
N ALA A 102 11.28 3.79 9.69
CA ALA A 102 10.39 4.18 8.60
C ALA A 102 11.04 5.31 7.78
N LEU A 103 10.84 5.29 6.46
CA LEU A 103 11.21 6.40 5.60
C LEU A 103 10.09 7.45 5.57
N THR A 104 10.43 8.66 5.15
CA THR A 104 9.50 9.78 4.99
C THR A 104 9.34 10.20 3.54
N GLY A 105 10.32 9.84 2.69
CA GLY A 105 10.39 10.25 1.28
C GLY A 105 10.61 11.75 1.06
N ARG A 106 11.04 12.49 2.10
CA ARG A 106 11.18 13.97 2.05
C ARG A 106 12.44 14.46 1.36
N ASP A 107 13.46 13.63 1.29
CA ASP A 107 14.71 13.95 0.63
C ASP A 107 15.06 12.95 -0.46
N ASP A 108 15.95 13.35 -1.36
CA ASP A 108 16.35 12.56 -2.52
C ASP A 108 16.97 11.22 -2.13
N ALA A 109 17.73 11.16 -1.04
CA ALA A 109 18.36 9.92 -0.59
C ALA A 109 17.33 8.88 -0.14
N GLU A 110 16.31 9.28 0.62
CA GLU A 110 15.20 8.39 0.97
C GLU A 110 14.37 8.00 -0.25
N GLN A 111 14.14 8.93 -1.18
CA GLN A 111 13.44 8.66 -2.43
C GLN A 111 14.18 7.64 -3.31
N GLU A 112 15.51 7.74 -3.42
CA GLU A 112 16.33 6.74 -4.12
C GLU A 112 16.21 5.36 -3.48
N VAL A 113 16.20 5.29 -2.15
CA VAL A 113 16.01 4.04 -1.42
C VAL A 113 14.62 3.46 -1.70
N ILE A 114 13.56 4.29 -1.66
CA ILE A 114 12.18 3.87 -1.96
C ILE A 114 12.09 3.32 -3.39
N GLY A 115 12.53 4.09 -4.40
CA GLY A 115 12.48 3.69 -5.80
C GLY A 115 13.28 2.41 -6.10
N GLY A 116 14.51 2.34 -5.59
CA GLY A 116 15.36 1.16 -5.74
C GLY A 116 14.82 -0.08 -5.02
N THR A 117 14.19 0.09 -3.85
CA THR A 117 13.58 -1.03 -3.12
C THR A 117 12.31 -1.52 -3.81
N LEU A 118 11.45 -0.61 -4.28
CA LEU A 118 10.26 -0.97 -5.06
C LEU A 118 10.63 -1.74 -6.33
N ALA A 119 11.69 -1.31 -7.03
CA ALA A 119 12.20 -2.05 -8.18
C ALA A 119 12.73 -3.44 -7.82
N LYS A 120 13.41 -3.61 -6.67
CA LYS A 120 13.84 -4.93 -6.15
C LYS A 120 12.64 -5.83 -5.86
N VAL A 121 11.59 -5.30 -5.26
CA VAL A 121 10.32 -6.01 -5.01
C VAL A 121 9.75 -6.52 -6.31
N HIS A 122 9.52 -5.66 -7.29
CA HIS A 122 8.96 -6.06 -8.58
C HIS A 122 9.84 -7.09 -9.30
N ARG A 123 11.15 -6.93 -9.27
CA ARG A 123 12.08 -7.91 -9.85
C ARG A 123 12.00 -9.28 -9.18
N ALA A 124 11.92 -9.31 -7.85
CA ALA A 124 11.82 -10.55 -7.09
C ALA A 124 10.51 -11.32 -7.36
N LEU A 125 9.46 -10.59 -7.77
CA LEU A 125 8.13 -11.14 -8.05
C LEU A 125 7.87 -11.43 -9.54
N VAL A 126 8.85 -11.23 -10.41
CA VAL A 126 8.71 -11.53 -11.86
C VAL A 126 8.34 -13.01 -12.05
N GLY A 127 7.25 -13.25 -12.78
CA GLY A 127 6.77 -14.60 -13.08
C GLY A 127 6.11 -15.32 -11.91
N CYS A 128 5.98 -14.68 -10.74
CA CYS A 128 5.24 -15.24 -9.64
C CYS A 128 3.72 -15.07 -9.83
N GLU A 129 2.97 -16.10 -9.46
CA GLU A 129 1.51 -16.07 -9.40
C GLU A 129 1.05 -16.41 -7.99
N VAL A 130 0.06 -15.69 -7.49
CA VAL A 130 -0.54 -15.93 -6.18
C VAL A 130 -2.03 -16.17 -6.34
N ALA A 131 -2.47 -17.36 -5.95
CA ALA A 131 -3.87 -17.71 -5.98
C ALA A 131 -4.67 -16.79 -5.04
N GLY A 132 -5.76 -16.21 -5.57
CA GLY A 132 -6.62 -15.30 -4.79
C GLY A 132 -6.11 -13.87 -4.67
N ALA A 133 -4.96 -13.51 -5.28
CA ALA A 133 -4.57 -12.11 -5.39
C ALA A 133 -5.64 -11.31 -6.14
N GLN A 134 -6.05 -10.19 -5.56
CA GLN A 134 -7.02 -9.30 -6.18
C GLN A 134 -6.44 -8.72 -7.48
N ARG A 135 -7.29 -8.52 -8.51
CA ARG A 135 -6.85 -7.88 -9.75
C ARG A 135 -7.12 -6.38 -9.74
N PHE A 136 -6.30 -5.68 -10.49
CA PHE A 136 -6.48 -4.28 -10.86
C PHE A 136 -7.88 -4.03 -11.47
N HIS A 137 -8.38 -2.79 -11.47
CA HIS A 137 -9.74 -2.35 -11.83
C HIS A 137 -10.84 -2.68 -10.80
N TRP A 138 -10.58 -2.43 -9.55
CA TRP A 138 -11.55 -2.66 -8.45
C TRP A 138 -12.46 -1.46 -8.14
N VAL A 139 -12.27 -0.30 -8.80
CA VAL A 139 -13.12 0.88 -8.58
C VAL A 139 -14.38 0.79 -9.43
N ASP A 140 -15.52 0.70 -8.76
CA ASP A 140 -16.83 0.71 -9.41
C ASP A 140 -17.39 2.14 -9.47
N PRO A 141 -17.49 2.77 -10.67
CA PRO A 141 -18.03 4.12 -10.79
C PRO A 141 -19.53 4.20 -10.50
N SER A 142 -20.23 3.06 -10.40
CA SER A 142 -21.64 3.00 -10.06
C SER A 142 -21.92 2.90 -8.56
N ALA A 143 -20.89 2.67 -7.73
CA ALA A 143 -21.02 2.45 -6.29
C ALA A 143 -21.82 3.57 -5.58
N ASP A 144 -22.69 3.18 -4.65
CA ASP A 144 -23.65 4.08 -3.98
C ASP A 144 -22.95 5.18 -3.17
N HIS A 145 -21.85 4.86 -2.50
CA HIS A 145 -21.08 5.83 -1.69
C HIS A 145 -20.52 6.99 -2.52
N LEU A 146 -20.41 6.87 -3.84
CA LEU A 146 -20.00 7.98 -4.73
C LEU A 146 -21.08 9.07 -4.87
N SER A 147 -22.28 8.85 -4.35
CA SER A 147 -23.30 9.89 -4.23
C SER A 147 -23.07 10.84 -3.04
N LEU A 148 -22.10 10.55 -2.16
CA LEU A 148 -21.76 11.35 -0.98
C LEU A 148 -21.45 12.83 -1.32
N ARG A 149 -20.81 13.07 -2.46
CA ARG A 149 -20.50 14.43 -2.98
C ARG A 149 -20.74 14.50 -4.49
N PRO A 150 -21.31 15.58 -5.02
CA PRO A 150 -21.66 15.68 -6.46
C PRO A 150 -20.47 15.55 -7.42
N TRP A 151 -19.25 15.88 -6.97
CA TRP A 151 -18.04 15.81 -7.79
C TRP A 151 -17.43 14.42 -7.90
N LEU A 152 -17.71 13.49 -6.97
CA LEU A 152 -17.04 12.18 -6.87
C LEU A 152 -17.22 11.34 -8.14
N ARG A 153 -18.47 11.03 -8.47
CA ARG A 153 -18.75 10.16 -9.62
C ARG A 153 -18.22 10.71 -10.95
N PRO A 154 -18.43 12.00 -11.30
CA PRO A 154 -17.86 12.56 -12.52
C PRO A 154 -16.32 12.52 -12.55
N ALA A 155 -15.65 12.85 -11.44
CA ALA A 155 -14.20 12.90 -11.37
C ALA A 155 -13.57 11.50 -11.45
N ILE A 156 -14.15 10.52 -10.75
CA ILE A 156 -13.72 9.11 -10.81
C ILE A 156 -13.93 8.54 -12.20
N SER A 157 -15.10 8.78 -12.81
CA SER A 157 -15.37 8.31 -14.18
C SER A 157 -14.40 8.90 -15.21
N ALA A 158 -14.04 10.18 -15.07
CA ALA A 158 -13.03 10.81 -15.91
C ALA A 158 -11.63 10.18 -15.73
N ALA A 159 -11.22 9.91 -14.47
CA ALA A 159 -9.93 9.27 -14.20
C ALA A 159 -9.87 7.82 -14.75
N LEU A 160 -10.98 7.07 -14.68
CA LEU A 160 -11.08 5.75 -15.30
C LEU A 160 -10.99 5.84 -16.83
N GLY A 161 -11.65 6.83 -17.45
CA GLY A 161 -11.57 7.05 -18.91
C GLY A 161 -10.15 7.41 -19.37
N ASP A 162 -9.40 8.22 -18.61
CA ASP A 162 -8.00 8.54 -18.91
C ASP A 162 -7.10 7.30 -18.78
N LEU A 163 -7.35 6.46 -17.77
CA LEU A 163 -6.62 5.20 -17.58
C LEU A 163 -6.90 4.23 -18.74
N ASP A 164 -8.15 4.07 -19.13
CA ASP A 164 -8.53 3.19 -20.25
C ASP A 164 -7.88 3.65 -21.56
N ALA A 165 -7.83 4.97 -21.80
CA ALA A 165 -7.14 5.55 -22.95
C ALA A 165 -5.62 5.27 -22.95
N ALA A 166 -5.01 5.15 -21.77
CA ALA A 166 -3.61 4.77 -21.60
C ALA A 166 -3.36 3.27 -21.79
N ARG A 167 -4.41 2.46 -21.96
CA ARG A 167 -4.37 1.02 -22.22
C ARG A 167 -3.59 0.24 -21.16
N PRO A 168 -4.08 0.18 -19.89
CA PRO A 168 -3.39 -0.49 -18.80
C PRO A 168 -3.11 -1.96 -19.08
N ASP A 169 -3.93 -2.64 -19.88
CA ASP A 169 -3.72 -4.04 -20.29
C ASP A 169 -2.47 -4.25 -21.18
N ALA A 170 -1.97 -3.18 -21.80
CA ALA A 170 -0.75 -3.21 -22.60
C ALA A 170 0.50 -2.76 -21.84
N MET A 171 0.38 -2.49 -20.54
CA MET A 171 1.49 -2.16 -19.64
C MET A 171 2.15 -3.42 -19.10
N SER A 172 3.30 -3.26 -18.46
CA SER A 172 4.00 -4.33 -17.73
C SER A 172 3.23 -4.73 -16.47
N TRP A 173 2.83 -5.99 -16.36
CA TRP A 173 2.03 -6.52 -15.26
C TRP A 173 2.83 -7.38 -14.31
N GLY A 174 2.47 -7.34 -13.03
CA GLY A 174 3.06 -8.17 -11.97
C GLY A 174 2.28 -8.11 -10.67
N LEU A 175 2.88 -8.65 -9.62
CA LEU A 175 2.37 -8.50 -8.25
C LEU A 175 2.81 -7.15 -7.69
N LEU A 176 1.90 -6.46 -7.03
CA LEU A 176 2.03 -5.11 -6.52
C LEU A 176 1.88 -5.07 -5.00
N HIS A 177 2.54 -4.10 -4.39
CA HIS A 177 2.24 -3.69 -3.01
C HIS A 177 0.87 -3.01 -2.92
N ALA A 178 0.55 -2.20 -3.92
CA ALA A 178 -0.64 -1.39 -4.11
C ALA A 178 -0.77 -0.16 -3.20
N ASP A 179 -0.02 -0.08 -2.09
CA ASP A 179 0.01 1.06 -1.19
C ASP A 179 1.42 1.34 -0.64
N PRO A 180 2.44 1.58 -1.50
CA PRO A 180 3.84 1.76 -1.11
C PRO A 180 4.09 3.15 -0.54
N ALA A 181 3.45 3.46 0.61
CA ALA A 181 3.70 4.68 1.35
C ALA A 181 5.11 4.67 1.97
N PRO A 182 5.79 5.82 2.12
CA PRO A 182 7.16 5.87 2.63
C PRO A 182 7.35 5.15 3.96
N GLU A 183 6.38 5.19 4.87
CA GLU A 183 6.43 4.52 6.17
C GLU A 183 6.37 2.98 6.08
N ALA A 184 5.94 2.43 4.96
CA ALA A 184 6.01 0.99 4.71
C ALA A 184 7.45 0.52 4.43
N PHE A 185 8.34 1.43 4.03
CA PHE A 185 9.75 1.13 3.80
C PHE A 185 10.53 1.23 5.10
N ARG A 186 11.23 0.14 5.45
CA ARG A 186 11.98 -0.03 6.71
C ARG A 186 13.46 -0.12 6.41
N LEU A 187 14.19 1.01 6.57
CA LEU A 187 15.63 1.05 6.34
C LEU A 187 16.39 0.69 7.61
N ASP A 188 17.10 -0.41 7.59
CA ASP A 188 18.03 -0.80 8.67
C ASP A 188 19.35 -0.01 8.51
N PRO A 189 19.67 0.91 9.43
CA PRO A 189 20.89 1.71 9.34
C PRO A 189 22.17 0.89 9.58
N ALA A 190 22.06 -0.29 10.19
CA ALA A 190 23.23 -1.13 10.47
C ALA A 190 23.69 -1.90 9.24
N THR A 191 22.76 -2.32 8.39
CA THR A 191 23.05 -3.14 7.20
C THR A 191 22.88 -2.38 5.89
N GLY A 192 22.16 -1.25 5.90
CA GLY A 192 21.71 -0.53 4.71
C GLY A 192 20.62 -1.26 3.93
N GLN A 193 20.10 -2.39 4.43
CA GLN A 193 19.00 -3.11 3.80
C GLN A 193 17.68 -2.38 4.05
N CYS A 194 16.88 -2.24 2.99
CA CYS A 194 15.52 -1.73 3.10
C CYS A 194 14.52 -2.85 2.81
N GLY A 195 13.60 -3.08 3.75
CA GLY A 195 12.45 -3.95 3.58
C GLY A 195 11.17 -3.16 3.32
N VAL A 196 10.10 -3.84 2.93
CA VAL A 196 8.76 -3.25 2.71
C VAL A 196 7.71 -4.06 3.45
N ILE A 197 6.94 -3.42 4.31
CA ILE A 197 5.90 -4.04 5.14
C ILE A 197 4.50 -3.60 4.67
N ASP A 198 3.47 -4.23 5.24
CA ASP A 198 2.06 -3.93 5.02
C ASP A 198 1.51 -4.34 3.65
N TRP A 199 1.60 -5.61 3.38
CA TRP A 199 1.11 -6.28 2.16
C TRP A 199 -0.40 -6.55 2.13
N SER A 200 -1.17 -5.97 3.06
CA SER A 200 -2.62 -6.25 3.19
C SER A 200 -3.44 -5.88 1.96
N TYR A 201 -2.96 -4.92 1.16
CA TYR A 201 -3.62 -4.46 -0.07
C TYR A 201 -2.99 -4.98 -1.36
N ALA A 202 -2.02 -5.89 -1.25
CA ALA A 202 -1.30 -6.42 -2.39
C ALA A 202 -2.25 -7.06 -3.43
N LEU A 203 -1.94 -6.82 -4.71
CA LEU A 203 -2.78 -7.26 -5.82
C LEU A 203 -1.94 -7.55 -7.08
N GLN A 204 -2.58 -8.00 -8.15
CA GLN A 204 -1.98 -8.16 -9.46
C GLN A 204 -2.43 -7.03 -10.41
N GLY A 205 -1.50 -6.30 -11.01
CA GLY A 205 -1.81 -5.16 -11.87
C GLY A 205 -0.61 -4.62 -12.63
N PRO A 206 -0.78 -3.47 -13.33
CA PRO A 206 0.31 -2.75 -13.95
C PRO A 206 1.34 -2.30 -12.90
N LEU A 207 2.62 -2.64 -13.08
CA LEU A 207 3.70 -2.25 -12.15
C LEU A 207 3.78 -0.75 -11.97
N LEU A 208 3.37 0.00 -12.96
CA LEU A 208 3.29 1.46 -12.94
C LEU A 208 2.34 2.01 -11.86
N TYR A 209 1.37 1.21 -11.39
CA TYR A 209 0.48 1.62 -10.29
C TYR A 209 1.23 1.84 -8.97
N ASP A 210 2.16 0.94 -8.63
CA ASP A 210 2.97 1.12 -7.44
C ASP A 210 3.91 2.32 -7.55
N LEU A 211 4.53 2.53 -8.72
CA LEU A 211 5.34 3.70 -8.96
C LEU A 211 4.51 4.99 -8.84
N ALA A 212 3.32 5.04 -9.43
CA ALA A 212 2.41 6.18 -9.31
C ALA A 212 1.96 6.41 -7.86
N SER A 213 1.70 5.34 -7.11
CA SER A 213 1.35 5.44 -5.69
C SER A 213 2.50 6.02 -4.86
N ALA A 214 3.73 5.54 -5.06
CA ALA A 214 4.92 6.09 -4.38
C ALA A 214 5.15 7.57 -4.75
N VAL A 215 5.02 7.94 -6.03
CA VAL A 215 5.08 9.32 -6.50
C VAL A 215 4.03 10.21 -5.83
N MET A 216 2.80 9.72 -5.70
CA MET A 216 1.74 10.45 -4.98
C MET A 216 2.15 10.75 -3.53
N TYR A 217 2.69 9.77 -2.82
CA TYR A 217 3.04 9.90 -1.40
C TYR A 217 4.21 10.84 -1.13
N VAL A 218 5.14 11.00 -2.07
CA VAL A 218 6.27 11.94 -1.91
C VAL A 218 5.96 13.35 -2.41
N GLY A 219 4.70 13.66 -2.75
CA GLY A 219 4.26 15.00 -3.13
C GLY A 219 4.06 15.22 -4.63
N GLY A 220 4.02 14.15 -5.41
CA GLY A 220 3.74 14.19 -6.85
C GLY A 220 4.99 14.28 -7.75
N PRO A 221 4.80 14.33 -9.09
CA PRO A 221 5.89 14.19 -10.06
C PRO A 221 6.99 15.25 -9.93
N GLY A 222 6.63 16.48 -9.54
CA GLY A 222 7.58 17.59 -9.32
C GLY A 222 8.57 17.34 -8.18
N HIS A 223 8.25 16.41 -7.27
CA HIS A 223 9.06 16.09 -6.10
C HIS A 223 9.63 14.67 -6.10
N ALA A 224 9.38 13.87 -7.14
CA ALA A 224 9.67 12.43 -7.16
C ALA A 224 10.80 12.04 -8.13
N GLN A 225 11.63 13.00 -8.59
CA GLN A 225 12.63 12.73 -9.62
C GLN A 225 13.65 11.66 -9.17
N ALA A 226 14.14 11.75 -7.93
CA ALA A 226 15.09 10.80 -7.39
C ALA A 226 14.48 9.37 -7.27
N LEU A 227 13.22 9.28 -6.81
CA LEU A 227 12.48 8.02 -6.71
C LEU A 227 12.29 7.37 -8.10
N VAL A 228 11.76 8.14 -9.06
CA VAL A 228 11.50 7.65 -10.43
C VAL A 228 12.81 7.27 -11.11
N GLY A 229 13.86 8.09 -10.96
CA GLY A 229 15.18 7.82 -11.50
C GLY A 229 15.78 6.51 -10.98
N ALA A 230 15.73 6.29 -9.66
CA ALA A 230 16.22 5.05 -9.04
C ALA A 230 15.41 3.81 -9.48
N TYR A 231 14.09 3.94 -9.59
CA TYR A 231 13.25 2.86 -10.07
C TYR A 231 13.55 2.49 -11.53
N LEU A 232 13.61 3.50 -12.42
CA LEU A 232 13.92 3.30 -13.85
C LEU A 232 15.34 2.78 -14.06
N GLY A 233 16.31 3.26 -13.28
CA GLY A 233 17.70 2.79 -13.32
C GLY A 233 17.84 1.28 -13.06
N ALA A 234 16.84 0.67 -12.43
CA ALA A 234 16.79 -0.77 -12.23
C ALA A 234 16.28 -1.55 -13.47
N GLY A 235 15.73 -0.89 -14.49
CA GLY A 235 15.29 -1.52 -15.74
C GLY A 235 14.07 -2.45 -15.60
N ILE A 236 13.14 -2.12 -14.71
CA ILE A 236 11.90 -2.89 -14.52
C ILE A 236 10.82 -2.45 -15.52
N LEU A 237 10.71 -1.14 -15.74
CA LEU A 237 9.82 -0.55 -16.73
C LEU A 237 10.65 0.18 -17.79
N GLU A 238 10.14 0.18 -19.02
CA GLU A 238 10.67 1.03 -20.07
C GLU A 238 10.32 2.50 -19.81
N VAL A 239 11.26 3.41 -20.08
CA VAL A 239 11.04 4.88 -19.93
C VAL A 239 9.79 5.33 -20.68
N ALA A 240 9.59 4.85 -21.92
CA ALA A 240 8.44 5.16 -22.73
C ALA A 240 7.10 4.68 -22.12
N GLU A 241 7.09 3.61 -21.33
CA GLU A 241 5.89 3.18 -20.60
C GLU A 241 5.56 4.16 -19.49
N VAL A 242 6.57 4.59 -18.71
CA VAL A 242 6.41 5.56 -17.62
C VAL A 242 5.96 6.92 -18.17
N GLU A 243 6.62 7.44 -19.20
CA GLU A 243 6.26 8.72 -19.83
C GLU A 243 4.81 8.74 -20.33
N ARG A 244 4.36 7.65 -20.95
CA ARG A 244 2.98 7.54 -21.47
C ARG A 244 1.94 7.31 -20.38
N GLY A 245 2.27 6.55 -19.35
CA GLY A 245 1.30 5.98 -18.41
C GLY A 245 1.27 6.61 -17.03
N LEU A 246 2.32 7.31 -16.57
CA LEU A 246 2.41 7.77 -15.18
C LEU A 246 1.31 8.78 -14.82
N ALA A 247 1.04 9.74 -15.67
CA ALA A 247 0.03 10.77 -15.40
C ALA A 247 -1.39 10.18 -15.27
N PRO A 248 -1.92 9.39 -16.22
CA PRO A 248 -3.23 8.76 -16.04
C PRO A 248 -3.27 7.77 -14.87
N MET A 249 -2.18 7.03 -14.60
CA MET A 249 -2.09 6.11 -13.47
C MET A 249 -2.12 6.85 -12.13
N LEU A 250 -1.42 7.98 -12.02
CA LEU A 250 -1.43 8.83 -10.83
C LEU A 250 -2.83 9.43 -10.58
N ARG A 251 -3.50 9.88 -11.65
CA ARG A 251 -4.89 10.35 -11.54
C ARG A 251 -5.83 9.23 -11.10
N PHE A 252 -5.65 8.02 -11.62
CA PHE A 252 -6.39 6.85 -11.14
C PHE A 252 -6.11 6.54 -9.67
N ARG A 253 -4.86 6.65 -9.21
CA ARG A 253 -4.52 6.47 -7.79
C ARG A 253 -5.27 7.47 -6.88
N TRP A 254 -5.46 8.71 -7.32
CA TRP A 254 -6.30 9.68 -6.61
C TRP A 254 -7.78 9.31 -6.65
N ALA A 255 -8.26 8.72 -7.73
CA ALA A 255 -9.63 8.19 -7.81
C ALA A 255 -9.85 7.03 -6.83
N VAL A 256 -8.87 6.13 -6.67
CA VAL A 256 -8.88 5.08 -5.65
C VAL A 256 -8.96 5.68 -4.25
N GLN A 257 -8.18 6.72 -3.95
CA GLN A 257 -8.23 7.40 -2.66
C GLN A 257 -9.60 8.06 -2.41
N ALA A 258 -10.14 8.75 -3.40
CA ALA A 258 -11.48 9.37 -3.31
C ALA A 258 -12.56 8.31 -3.05
N ASN A 259 -12.55 7.20 -3.78
CA ASN A 259 -13.44 6.07 -3.59
C ASN A 259 -13.35 5.49 -2.16
N TYR A 260 -12.14 5.27 -1.67
CA TYR A 260 -11.88 4.71 -0.35
C TYR A 260 -12.40 5.62 0.78
N PHE A 261 -12.07 6.91 0.76
CA PHE A 261 -12.52 7.83 1.80
C PHE A 261 -14.02 8.12 1.72
N ALA A 262 -14.62 8.17 0.52
CA ALA A 262 -16.07 8.28 0.37
C ALA A 262 -16.78 7.08 0.99
N TRP A 263 -16.31 5.87 0.77
CA TRP A 263 -16.80 4.66 1.40
C TRP A 263 -16.65 4.72 2.93
N ARG A 264 -15.47 5.07 3.44
CA ARG A 264 -15.24 5.18 4.89
C ARG A 264 -16.17 6.17 5.58
N ILE A 265 -16.43 7.32 4.94
CA ILE A 265 -17.37 8.33 5.48
C ILE A 265 -18.80 7.79 5.48
N THR A 266 -19.24 7.17 4.38
CA THR A 266 -20.59 6.60 4.26
C THR A 266 -20.83 5.51 5.30
N GLU A 267 -19.85 4.64 5.54
CA GLU A 267 -19.93 3.56 6.53
C GLU A 267 -19.59 4.01 7.97
N ASN A 268 -19.31 5.29 8.19
CA ASN A 268 -18.83 5.81 9.48
C ASN A 268 -17.65 4.99 10.03
N ASN A 269 -16.74 4.57 9.15
CA ASN A 269 -15.58 3.76 9.52
C ASN A 269 -14.46 4.63 10.09
N LEU A 270 -14.24 4.52 11.38
CA LEU A 270 -13.20 5.26 12.13
C LEU A 270 -12.01 4.38 12.53
N THR A 271 -11.88 3.17 12.00
CA THR A 271 -10.77 2.28 12.30
C THR A 271 -9.45 2.93 11.95
N GLY A 272 -8.51 2.97 12.91
CA GLY A 272 -7.13 3.45 12.73
C GLY A 272 -6.95 4.96 12.59
N ILE A 273 -8.00 5.75 12.84
CA ILE A 273 -7.95 7.22 12.80
C ILE A 273 -8.44 7.83 14.11
N SER A 274 -8.01 9.05 14.42
CA SER A 274 -8.37 9.76 15.65
C SER A 274 -9.76 10.40 15.60
N GLY A 275 -10.32 10.57 14.40
CA GLY A 275 -11.65 11.14 14.22
C GLY A 275 -12.06 11.28 12.76
N PRO A 276 -13.36 11.60 12.49
CA PRO A 276 -13.91 11.67 11.14
C PRO A 276 -13.23 12.72 10.25
N HIS A 277 -12.59 13.74 10.84
CA HIS A 277 -11.89 14.79 10.10
C HIS A 277 -10.73 14.26 9.25
N GLU A 278 -10.11 13.12 9.62
CA GLU A 278 -9.05 12.51 8.83
C GLU A 278 -9.60 11.88 7.53
N ASN A 279 -10.77 11.25 7.59
CA ASN A 279 -11.44 10.77 6.39
C ASN A 279 -11.84 11.94 5.46
N GLU A 280 -12.39 13.02 6.02
CA GLU A 280 -12.75 14.23 5.25
C GLU A 280 -11.52 14.88 4.62
N LYS A 281 -10.40 14.95 5.36
CA LYS A 281 -9.13 15.47 4.80
C LYS A 281 -8.66 14.63 3.62
N GLY A 282 -8.63 13.30 3.76
CA GLY A 282 -8.20 12.42 2.68
C GLY A 282 -9.09 12.50 1.44
N LEU A 283 -10.40 12.73 1.63
CA LEU A 283 -11.35 12.96 0.55
C LEU A 283 -11.11 14.32 -0.13
N GLU A 284 -10.82 15.37 0.64
CA GLU A 284 -10.56 16.71 0.11
C GLU A 284 -9.23 16.79 -0.64
N ASP A 285 -8.18 16.14 -0.15
CA ASP A 285 -6.91 15.99 -0.86
C ASP A 285 -7.16 15.34 -2.24
N ALA A 286 -7.92 14.26 -2.29
CA ALA A 286 -8.27 13.62 -3.56
C ALA A 286 -9.10 14.52 -4.49
N ARG A 287 -10.03 15.31 -3.93
CA ARG A 287 -10.80 16.30 -4.70
C ARG A 287 -9.89 17.30 -5.40
N TYR A 288 -8.95 17.87 -4.66
CA TYR A 288 -8.01 18.85 -5.22
C TYR A 288 -7.29 18.29 -6.45
N PHE A 289 -6.70 17.11 -6.33
CA PHE A 289 -5.95 16.52 -7.44
C PHE A 289 -6.82 16.06 -8.61
N LEU A 290 -8.04 15.59 -8.35
CA LEU A 290 -8.94 15.12 -9.41
C LEU A 290 -9.64 16.24 -10.17
N THR A 291 -9.92 17.39 -9.52
CA THR A 291 -10.77 18.45 -10.10
C THR A 291 -10.02 19.74 -10.43
N SER A 292 -8.89 20.00 -9.76
CA SER A 292 -8.19 21.27 -9.87
C SER A 292 -6.81 21.15 -10.53
N TRP A 293 -6.24 19.94 -10.58
CA TRP A 293 -4.94 19.71 -11.19
C TRP A 293 -5.09 19.18 -12.62
N PRO A 294 -4.66 19.96 -13.67
CA PRO A 294 -4.74 19.50 -15.05
C PRO A 294 -3.85 18.28 -15.31
N LEU A 295 -4.30 17.36 -16.15
CA LEU A 295 -3.53 16.16 -16.51
C LEU A 295 -2.13 16.53 -17.06
N ALA A 296 -2.00 17.65 -17.79
CA ALA A 296 -0.74 18.15 -18.30
C ALA A 296 0.30 18.50 -17.21
N SER A 297 -0.15 18.89 -15.99
CA SER A 297 0.74 19.18 -14.85
C SER A 297 1.39 17.91 -14.28
N TYR A 298 0.84 16.74 -14.54
CA TYR A 298 1.44 15.45 -14.15
C TYR A 298 2.62 15.05 -15.06
N LEU A 299 2.80 15.72 -16.20
CA LEU A 299 3.82 15.38 -17.20
C LEU A 299 5.14 16.13 -17.00
N GLY A 300 5.28 16.96 -15.94
CA GLY A 300 6.56 17.57 -15.56
C GLY A 300 7.17 18.50 -16.59
N GLY A 301 6.40 19.46 -17.10
CA GLY A 301 6.98 20.65 -17.75
C GLY A 301 7.47 21.63 -16.66
N PRO A 302 8.55 22.43 -16.88
CA PRO A 302 9.01 23.39 -15.91
C PRO A 302 7.90 24.41 -15.63
N GLU A 303 7.36 24.39 -14.41
CA GLU A 303 6.52 25.48 -13.94
C GLU A 303 7.38 26.75 -13.91
N SER A 304 7.07 27.66 -14.84
CA SER A 304 7.48 29.06 -14.73
C SER A 304 6.88 29.59 -13.43
N GLY A 305 7.76 29.87 -12.45
CA GLY A 305 7.39 30.25 -11.10
C GLY A 305 6.36 31.37 -11.04
N GLN A 306 5.41 31.20 -10.16
CA GLN A 306 4.80 32.29 -9.38
C GLN A 306 4.44 31.69 -8.00
N VAL A 307 5.39 31.83 -7.09
CA VAL A 307 5.08 31.91 -5.67
C VAL A 307 4.40 33.27 -5.50
N ALA A 308 3.12 33.25 -5.19
CA ALA A 308 2.46 34.47 -4.66
C ALA A 308 2.79 34.55 -3.17
N ASP A 309 3.29 35.72 -2.76
CA ASP A 309 3.60 36.13 -1.39
C ASP A 309 2.42 35.95 -0.40
#